data_2f06077cc04765dbbe39ea3a121a7110
#
_entry.id   2f06077cc04765dbbe39ea3a121a7110
#
_cell.length_a   1.000
_cell.length_b   1.000
_cell.length_c   1.000
_cell.angle_alpha   90.00
_cell.angle_beta   90.00
_cell.angle_gamma   90.00
#
_symmetry.space_group_name_H-M   'P 1'
#
loop_
_entity.id
_entity.type
_entity.pdbx_description
1 polymer ?
#
loop_
_entity_poly.entity_id
_entity_poly.type
_entity_poly.pdbx_seq_one_letter_code
_entity_poly.pdbx_strand_id
1 'polypeptide(L)'
;MKILCIDDKNRPDEIPIEKWVVEGREYTPIFWSWHVAQGIGGVEVEEITLDSSNKPYTAFRMSRFVMDPKDMEEWMAISKVSKELIETGIVQPDKDF
;
A
#
# COMPACT_ATOMS: atom_id res chain seq x y z
N MET A 1 0.77 4.54 -14.38
CA MET A 1 0.03 5.00 -13.18
C MET A 1 1.01 5.42 -12.10
N LYS A 2 0.78 6.56 -11.49
CA LYS A 2 1.62 7.06 -10.41
C LYS A 2 0.75 7.55 -9.26
N ILE A 3 1.26 7.40 -8.05
CA ILE A 3 0.63 7.94 -6.85
C ILE A 3 1.62 8.91 -6.20
N LEU A 4 1.08 9.97 -5.58
CA LEU A 4 1.90 11.01 -4.96
C LEU A 4 1.89 10.84 -3.44
N CYS A 5 3.06 10.77 -2.85
CA CYS A 5 3.17 10.70 -1.38
C CYS A 5 2.86 12.06 -0.76
N ILE A 6 1.93 12.08 0.18
CA ILE A 6 1.51 13.29 0.90
C ILE A 6 1.83 13.21 2.39
N ASP A 7 2.30 12.07 2.87
CA ASP A 7 2.59 11.86 4.29
C ASP A 7 3.77 10.91 4.44
N ASP A 8 4.90 11.42 4.91
CA ASP A 8 6.09 10.62 5.19
C ASP A 8 6.42 10.57 6.68
N LYS A 9 5.48 10.95 7.53
CA LYS A 9 5.70 11.02 8.98
C LYS A 9 5.59 9.68 9.66
N ASN A 10 6.14 9.61 10.87
CA ASN A 10 6.04 8.43 11.73
C ASN A 10 6.70 7.18 11.14
N ARG A 11 7.86 7.35 10.54
CA ARG A 11 8.65 6.22 10.04
C ARG A 11 8.99 5.29 11.21
N PRO A 12 8.64 3.98 11.09
CA PRO A 12 9.05 3.01 12.11
C PRO A 12 10.53 2.69 12.01
N ASP A 13 11.12 2.31 13.14
CA ASP A 13 12.55 2.01 13.21
C ASP A 13 12.94 0.83 12.31
N GLU A 14 12.01 -0.09 12.08
CA GLU A 14 12.22 -1.28 11.24
C GLU A 14 12.42 -0.96 9.77
N ILE A 15 12.03 0.24 9.35
CA ILE A 15 12.19 0.67 7.96
C ILE A 15 13.23 1.79 7.92
N PRO A 16 14.40 1.55 7.31
CA PRO A 16 15.42 2.60 7.19
C PRO A 16 14.95 3.71 6.25
N ILE A 17 15.56 4.88 6.40
CA ILE A 17 15.15 6.06 5.64
C ILE A 17 15.21 5.87 4.13
N GLU A 18 16.16 5.08 3.65
CA GLU A 18 16.32 4.80 2.22
C GLU A 18 15.23 3.88 1.66
N LYS A 19 14.46 3.24 2.53
CA LYS A 19 13.29 2.42 2.16
C LYS A 19 11.98 3.09 2.57
N TRP A 20 12.02 4.34 2.96
CA TRP A 20 10.84 5.08 3.37
C TRP A 20 10.37 5.99 2.23
N VAL A 21 9.08 6.25 2.20
CA VAL A 21 8.50 7.18 1.23
C VAL A 21 8.87 8.61 1.57
N VAL A 22 8.84 9.49 0.57
CA VAL A 22 9.17 10.90 0.73
C VAL A 22 8.00 11.74 0.25
N GLU A 23 7.52 12.64 1.10
CA GLU A 23 6.43 13.55 0.74
C GLU A 23 6.80 14.36 -0.49
N GLY A 24 5.87 14.46 -1.42
CA GLY A 24 6.08 15.17 -2.69
C GLY A 24 6.66 14.33 -3.81
N ARG A 25 7.06 13.08 -3.52
CA ARG A 25 7.60 12.18 -4.53
C ARG A 25 6.51 11.26 -5.07
N GLU A 26 6.59 10.93 -6.36
CA GLU A 26 5.69 9.99 -6.99
C GLU A 26 6.24 8.57 -6.92
N TYR A 27 5.33 7.59 -6.81
CA TYR A 27 5.66 6.17 -6.75
C TYR A 27 4.75 5.37 -7.68
N THR A 28 5.21 4.20 -8.09
CA THR A 28 4.47 3.31 -8.98
C THR A 28 3.85 2.18 -8.16
N PRO A 29 2.53 2.16 -7.99
CA PRO A 29 1.87 1.10 -7.23
C PRO A 29 1.92 -0.21 -8.03
N ILE A 30 2.27 -1.31 -7.37
CA ILE A 30 2.34 -2.63 -7.99
C ILE A 30 1.40 -3.63 -7.33
N PHE A 31 1.00 -3.40 -6.10
CA PHE A 31 0.09 -4.28 -5.39
C PHE A 31 -0.69 -3.50 -4.34
N TRP A 32 -1.96 -3.81 -4.23
CA TRP A 32 -2.85 -3.22 -3.24
C TRP A 32 -3.47 -4.32 -2.39
N SER A 33 -3.54 -4.11 -1.09
CA SER A 33 -4.13 -5.06 -0.16
C SER A 33 -5.03 -4.36 0.85
N TRP A 34 -6.01 -5.10 1.35
CA TRP A 34 -6.90 -4.62 2.41
C TRP A 34 -6.63 -5.42 3.67
N HIS A 35 -6.39 -4.74 4.76
CA HIS A 35 -6.06 -5.36 6.05
C HIS A 35 -7.26 -5.25 6.97
N VAL A 36 -8.08 -6.28 6.98
CA VAL A 36 -9.37 -6.28 7.69
C VAL A 36 -9.22 -6.00 9.18
N ALA A 37 -8.25 -6.62 9.81
CA ALA A 37 -8.04 -6.47 11.26
C ALA A 37 -7.77 -5.02 11.66
N GLN A 38 -7.17 -4.25 10.78
CA GLN A 38 -6.82 -2.85 11.06
C GLN A 38 -7.75 -1.87 10.35
N GLY A 39 -8.55 -2.34 9.40
CA GLY A 39 -9.44 -1.50 8.63
C GLY A 39 -8.72 -0.52 7.72
N ILE A 40 -7.56 -0.88 7.21
CA ILE A 40 -6.75 0.00 6.35
C ILE A 40 -6.34 -0.68 5.06
N GLY A 41 -6.15 0.13 4.02
CA GLY A 41 -5.55 -0.32 2.78
C GLY A 41 -4.04 -0.18 2.82
N GLY A 42 -3.33 -1.12 2.19
CA GLY A 42 -1.89 -1.07 2.02
C GLY A 42 -1.52 -1.07 0.54
N VAL A 43 -0.41 -0.46 0.21
CA VAL A 43 0.09 -0.42 -1.16
C VAL A 43 1.59 -0.73 -1.17
N GLU A 44 2.00 -1.59 -2.12
CA GLU A 44 3.40 -1.82 -2.41
C GLU A 44 3.76 -1.04 -3.66
N VAL A 45 4.95 -0.46 -3.65
CA VAL A 45 5.42 0.38 -4.75
C VAL A 45 6.69 -0.21 -5.35
N GLU A 46 6.86 0.00 -6.65
CA GLU A 46 7.99 -0.55 -7.39
C GLU A 46 9.34 -0.02 -6.91
N GLU A 47 9.38 1.23 -6.51
CA GLU A 47 10.61 1.92 -6.14
C GLU A 47 11.21 1.50 -4.80
N ILE A 48 10.40 0.83 -3.96
CA ILE A 48 10.84 0.42 -2.63
C ILE A 48 10.42 -1.03 -2.39
N THR A 49 11.40 -1.88 -2.07
CA THR A 49 11.12 -3.27 -1.72
C THR A 49 11.32 -3.47 -0.22
N LEU A 50 10.28 -3.89 0.47
CA LEU A 50 10.35 -4.29 1.87
C LEU A 50 10.64 -5.78 1.94
N ASP A 51 11.53 -6.19 2.85
CA ASP A 51 11.94 -7.58 3.00
C ASP A 51 11.81 -8.04 4.46
N SER A 52 12.35 -9.21 4.77
CA SER A 52 12.21 -9.79 6.10
C SER A 52 12.86 -8.95 7.20
N SER A 53 13.81 -8.08 6.88
CA SER A 53 14.44 -7.18 7.85
C SER A 53 13.51 -6.04 8.24
N ASN A 54 12.43 -5.83 7.51
CA ASN A 54 11.47 -4.76 7.75
C ASN A 54 10.19 -5.25 8.45
N LYS A 55 10.17 -6.50 8.90
CA LYS A 55 8.99 -7.05 9.60
C LYS A 55 8.59 -6.18 10.79
N PRO A 56 7.30 -6.05 11.06
CA PRO A 56 6.16 -6.72 10.41
C PRO A 56 5.62 -5.97 9.18
N TYR A 57 6.35 -5.01 8.66
CA TYR A 57 5.84 -4.13 7.61
C TYR A 57 6.04 -4.76 6.23
N THR A 58 4.96 -4.84 5.45
CA THR A 58 4.97 -5.42 4.10
C THR A 58 4.46 -4.44 3.06
N ALA A 59 3.84 -3.34 3.48
CA ALA A 59 3.25 -2.36 2.58
C ALA A 59 3.15 -1.00 3.28
N PHE A 60 2.92 0.05 2.50
CA PHE A 60 2.67 1.38 3.02
C PHE A 60 1.17 1.63 3.10
N ARG A 61 0.73 2.46 4.05
CA ARG A 61 -0.69 2.81 4.15
C ARG A 61 -1.13 3.61 2.93
N MET A 62 -2.28 3.25 2.37
CA MET A 62 -2.87 4.00 1.25
C MET A 62 -3.09 5.48 1.60
N SER A 63 -3.38 5.78 2.86
CA SER A 63 -3.61 7.14 3.30
C SER A 63 -2.41 8.08 3.17
N ARG A 64 -1.22 7.51 2.93
CA ARG A 64 0.00 8.30 2.70
C ARG A 64 0.09 8.83 1.28
N PHE A 65 -0.85 8.45 0.41
CA PHE A 65 -0.79 8.77 -1.02
C PHE A 65 -2.10 9.34 -1.51
N VAL A 66 -2.00 10.11 -2.60
CA VAL A 66 -3.14 10.51 -3.42
C VAL A 66 -2.88 10.10 -4.85
N MET A 67 -3.94 9.86 -5.60
CA MET A 67 -3.80 9.53 -7.02
C MET A 67 -4.83 10.31 -7.82
N ASP A 68 -4.55 10.48 -9.11
CA ASP A 68 -5.47 11.10 -10.04
C ASP A 68 -6.77 10.28 -10.09
N PRO A 69 -7.95 10.89 -10.11
CA PRO A 69 -9.22 10.16 -10.20
C PRO A 69 -9.30 9.17 -11.36
N LYS A 70 -8.68 9.46 -12.49
CA LYS A 70 -8.62 8.54 -13.63
C LYS A 70 -7.81 7.30 -13.31
N ASP A 71 -6.69 7.48 -12.64
CA ASP A 71 -5.82 6.38 -12.22
C ASP A 71 -6.50 5.56 -11.13
N MET A 72 -7.31 6.18 -10.29
CA MET A 72 -8.05 5.49 -9.25
C MET A 72 -9.04 4.49 -9.84
N GLU A 73 -9.76 4.88 -10.90
CA GLU A 73 -10.69 3.97 -11.58
C GLU A 73 -9.96 2.74 -12.12
N GLU A 74 -8.83 2.96 -12.78
CA GLU A 74 -8.01 1.89 -13.31
C GLU A 74 -7.48 0.99 -12.19
N TRP A 75 -7.01 1.60 -11.12
CA TRP A 75 -6.50 0.89 -9.95
C TRP A 75 -7.57 0.03 -9.30
N MET A 76 -8.76 0.57 -9.13
CA MET A 76 -9.88 -0.18 -8.56
C MET A 76 -10.29 -1.35 -9.45
N ALA A 77 -10.23 -1.19 -10.76
CA ALA A 77 -10.53 -2.28 -11.68
C ALA A 77 -9.52 -3.42 -11.55
N ILE A 78 -8.23 -3.08 -11.40
CA ILE A 78 -7.17 -4.07 -11.19
C ILE A 78 -7.37 -4.80 -9.86
N SER A 79 -7.79 -4.09 -8.84
CA SER A 79 -7.93 -4.61 -7.47
C SER A 79 -9.29 -5.27 -7.22
N LYS A 80 -10.19 -5.20 -8.17
CA LYS A 80 -11.59 -5.62 -7.99
C LYS A 80 -11.74 -7.04 -7.48
N VAL A 81 -11.00 -7.97 -8.06
CA VAL A 81 -11.08 -9.38 -7.69
C VAL A 81 -10.72 -9.56 -6.22
N SER A 82 -9.63 -8.96 -5.79
CA SER A 82 -9.21 -9.04 -4.39
C SER A 82 -10.25 -8.46 -3.44
N LYS A 83 -10.85 -7.34 -3.82
CA LYS A 83 -11.88 -6.71 -3.01
C LYS A 83 -13.12 -7.58 -2.89
N GLU A 84 -13.57 -8.17 -4.00
CA GLU A 84 -14.72 -9.06 -4.00
C GLU A 84 -14.48 -10.29 -3.12
N LEU A 85 -13.29 -10.87 -3.18
CA LEU A 85 -12.94 -12.01 -2.35
C LEU A 85 -12.94 -11.65 -0.88
N ILE A 86 -12.46 -10.46 -0.53
CA ILE A 86 -12.48 -9.98 0.85
C ILE A 86 -13.93 -9.82 1.32
N GLU A 87 -14.78 -9.22 0.51
CA GLU A 87 -16.19 -9.00 0.85
C GLU A 87 -16.97 -10.30 1.02
N THR A 88 -16.63 -11.32 0.26
CA THR A 88 -17.27 -12.64 0.36
C THR A 88 -16.69 -13.49 1.49
N GLY A 89 -15.61 -13.06 2.11
CA GLY A 89 -14.95 -13.82 3.18
C GLY A 89 -14.17 -15.03 2.70
N ILE A 90 -13.98 -15.19 1.40
CA ILE A 90 -13.26 -16.34 0.84
C ILE A 90 -11.75 -16.21 1.05
N VAL A 91 -11.23 -15.01 0.90
CA VAL A 91 -9.81 -14.74 1.07
C VAL A 91 -9.60 -13.90 2.32
N GLN A 92 -8.74 -14.38 3.19
CA GLN A 92 -8.30 -13.57 4.31
C GLN A 92 -7.27 -12.58 3.78
N PRO A 93 -7.53 -11.28 3.87
CA PRO A 93 -6.50 -10.32 3.55
C PRO A 93 -5.37 -10.56 4.51
N ASP A 94 -4.26 -10.25 4.08
CA ASP A 94 -3.01 -10.43 4.71
C ASP A 94 -3.02 -10.33 6.24
N LYS A 95 -2.66 -11.40 6.90
CA LYS A 95 -2.47 -11.43 8.34
C LYS A 95 -1.05 -11.09 8.76
N ASP A 96 -0.18 -10.86 7.84
CA ASP A 96 1.22 -10.55 8.09
C ASP A 96 1.45 -9.05 8.21
N PHE A 97 0.41 -8.33 8.31
CA PHE A 97 0.40 -6.90 8.30
C PHE A 97 0.85 -6.29 9.61
#